data_6a3fbe3d22949ea5e4bcb1d4e0710aee
#
_entry.id   6a3fbe3d22949ea5e4bcb1d4e0710aee
#
_cell.length_a   1.000
_cell.length_b   1.000
_cell.length_c   1.000
_cell.angle_alpha   90.00
_cell.angle_beta   90.00
_cell.angle_gamma   90.00
#
_symmetry.space_group_name_H-M   'P 1'
#
loop_
_entity.id
_entity.type
_entity.pdbx_description
1 polymer ?
#
loop_
_entity_poly.entity_id
_entity_poly.type
_entity_poly.pdbx_seq_one_letter_code
_entity_poly.pdbx_strand_id
1 'polypeptide(L)'
;MIVTGSDREKTVEQIGLSLTLRFARVYHCSGNHVFEDVKEVKKNEWTLSKEQNTFLKEYLQKINYNEMTGNHIEQRTGTANFSIVGRNADWHQRARYALWDETNKGRETVAMYYNQEFKDSVAQVAGETSIDIFPVGCDKSQAIKEQEGTTIYFGDNCFPGGNDFTAA
;
A
#
# COMPACT_ATOMS: atom_id res chain seq x y z
N MET A 1 -16.68 3.55 -9.41
CA MET A 1 -15.73 3.92 -8.33
C MET A 1 -14.30 3.64 -8.73
N ILE A 2 -13.33 4.27 -8.04
CA ILE A 2 -11.91 3.92 -8.10
C ILE A 2 -11.49 3.40 -6.72
N VAL A 3 -10.62 2.37 -6.67
CA VAL A 3 -9.97 1.90 -5.45
C VAL A 3 -8.47 1.84 -5.72
N THR A 4 -7.67 2.56 -4.93
CA THR A 4 -6.22 2.65 -5.12
C THR A 4 -5.45 2.63 -3.79
N GLY A 5 -4.23 2.07 -3.79
CA GLY A 5 -3.29 2.20 -2.66
C GLY A 5 -2.63 3.59 -2.58
N SER A 6 -2.73 4.41 -3.64
CA SER A 6 -2.20 5.77 -3.66
C SER A 6 -3.05 6.72 -2.80
N ASP A 7 -2.42 7.76 -2.26
CA ASP A 7 -3.13 8.89 -1.69
C ASP A 7 -3.83 9.74 -2.76
N ARG A 8 -4.59 10.75 -2.33
CA ARG A 8 -5.35 11.61 -3.23
C ARG A 8 -4.45 12.42 -4.16
N GLU A 9 -3.38 12.98 -3.63
CA GLU A 9 -2.46 13.84 -4.40
C GLU A 9 -1.83 13.04 -5.54
N LYS A 10 -1.32 11.86 -5.24
CA LYS A 10 -0.75 10.97 -6.25
C LYS A 10 -1.77 10.46 -7.25
N THR A 11 -2.98 10.17 -6.85
CA THR A 11 -4.05 9.77 -7.78
C THR A 11 -4.37 10.90 -8.75
N VAL A 12 -4.52 12.13 -8.25
CA VAL A 12 -4.78 13.31 -9.10
C VAL A 12 -3.59 13.61 -10.03
N GLU A 13 -2.36 13.44 -9.56
CA GLU A 13 -1.15 13.56 -10.40
C GLU A 13 -1.17 12.55 -11.55
N GLN A 14 -1.55 11.30 -11.29
CA GLN A 14 -1.51 10.21 -12.27
C GLN A 14 -2.62 10.27 -13.33
N ILE A 15 -3.85 10.56 -12.92
CA ILE A 15 -5.01 10.47 -13.82
C ILE A 15 -5.73 11.81 -14.04
N GLY A 16 -5.33 12.87 -13.35
CA GLY A 16 -5.92 14.19 -13.41
C GLY A 16 -7.20 14.35 -12.57
N LEU A 17 -7.40 15.56 -12.05
CA LEU A 17 -8.58 15.88 -11.24
C LEU A 17 -9.89 15.69 -12.03
N SER A 18 -9.90 16.11 -13.30
CA SER A 18 -11.10 16.00 -14.16
C SER A 18 -11.59 14.56 -14.31
N LEU A 19 -10.67 13.58 -14.46
CA LEU A 19 -11.07 12.18 -14.55
C LEU A 19 -11.48 11.64 -13.17
N THR A 20 -10.75 12.01 -12.12
CA THR A 20 -11.08 11.60 -10.73
C THR A 20 -12.51 11.99 -10.36
N LEU A 21 -12.95 13.22 -10.71
CA LEU A 21 -14.30 13.74 -10.43
C LEU A 21 -15.43 13.09 -11.27
N ARG A 22 -15.11 12.24 -12.24
CA ARG A 22 -16.13 11.48 -12.98
C ARG A 22 -16.60 10.23 -12.25
N PHE A 23 -15.95 9.86 -11.17
CA PHE A 23 -16.31 8.70 -10.35
C PHE A 23 -17.09 9.17 -9.12
N ALA A 24 -18.27 8.59 -8.89
CA ALA A 24 -19.12 8.93 -7.75
C ALA A 24 -18.39 8.79 -6.40
N ARG A 25 -17.48 7.83 -6.30
CA ARG A 25 -16.67 7.62 -5.09
C ARG A 25 -15.26 7.16 -5.44
N VAL A 26 -14.27 7.71 -4.76
CA VAL A 26 -12.85 7.37 -4.91
C VAL A 26 -12.28 6.96 -3.55
N TYR A 27 -11.79 5.73 -3.48
CA TYR A 27 -11.17 5.11 -2.32
C TYR A 27 -9.66 5.17 -2.46
N HIS A 28 -9.04 6.13 -1.78
CA HIS A 28 -7.59 6.27 -1.67
C HIS A 28 -7.05 5.46 -0.47
N CYS A 29 -5.74 5.20 -0.47
CA CYS A 29 -5.06 4.50 0.62
C CYS A 29 -5.78 3.19 0.98
N SER A 30 -6.14 2.38 -0.05
CA SER A 30 -6.86 1.10 0.10
C SER A 30 -8.23 1.21 0.79
N GLY A 31 -8.92 2.35 0.66
CA GLY A 31 -10.22 2.62 1.28
C GLY A 31 -10.11 3.28 2.66
N ASN A 32 -8.92 3.69 3.07
CA ASN A 32 -8.72 4.41 4.33
C ASN A 32 -8.93 5.92 4.22
N HIS A 33 -9.02 6.46 3.00
CA HIS A 33 -9.33 7.85 2.72
C HIS A 33 -10.29 7.92 1.53
N VAL A 34 -11.53 8.35 1.75
CA VAL A 34 -12.60 8.25 0.75
C VAL A 34 -13.19 9.62 0.45
N PHE A 35 -13.39 9.87 -0.83
CA PHE A 35 -14.04 11.08 -1.34
C PHE A 35 -15.25 10.73 -2.20
N GLU A 36 -16.32 11.52 -2.02
CA GLU A 36 -17.44 11.65 -2.94
C GLU A 36 -17.30 13.01 -3.62
N ASP A 37 -17.05 13.03 -4.91
CA ASP A 37 -16.66 14.24 -5.64
C ASP A 37 -15.45 14.93 -4.96
N VAL A 38 -15.66 16.11 -4.39
CA VAL A 38 -14.64 16.88 -3.64
C VAL A 38 -14.76 16.73 -2.13
N LYS A 39 -15.82 16.08 -1.63
CA LYS A 39 -16.10 15.96 -0.19
C LYS A 39 -15.38 14.75 0.39
N GLU A 40 -14.57 14.97 1.41
CA GLU A 40 -14.03 13.90 2.25
C GLU A 40 -15.17 13.27 3.07
N VAL A 41 -15.41 11.96 2.89
CA VAL A 41 -16.49 11.23 3.59
C VAL A 41 -15.94 10.20 4.59
N LYS A 42 -14.67 9.81 4.47
CA LYS A 42 -14.00 8.90 5.39
C LYS A 42 -12.52 9.22 5.46
N LYS A 43 -11.97 9.22 6.66
CA LYS A 43 -10.53 9.36 6.92
C LYS A 43 -10.14 8.51 8.11
N ASN A 44 -9.24 7.57 7.91
CA ASN A 44 -8.68 6.72 8.97
C ASN A 44 -7.40 7.38 9.50
N GLU A 45 -7.36 7.70 10.79
CA GLU A 45 -6.23 8.38 11.44
C GLU A 45 -5.15 7.41 11.96
N TRP A 46 -5.20 6.12 11.59
CA TRP A 46 -4.19 5.15 12.01
C TRP A 46 -2.79 5.52 11.52
N THR A 47 -1.82 5.32 12.38
CA THR A 47 -0.39 5.48 12.07
C THR A 47 0.41 4.32 12.66
N LEU A 48 1.59 4.07 12.09
CA LEU A 48 2.53 3.09 12.66
C LEU A 48 2.87 3.47 14.11
N SER A 49 2.82 2.48 15.00
CA SER A 49 3.30 2.63 16.37
C SER A 49 4.83 2.82 16.41
N LYS A 50 5.35 3.21 17.55
CA LYS A 50 6.79 3.33 17.75
C LYS A 50 7.51 1.98 17.58
N GLU A 51 6.89 0.93 18.07
CA GLU A 51 7.40 -0.45 18.00
C GLU A 51 7.44 -0.94 16.54
N GLN A 52 6.36 -0.71 15.78
CA GLN A 52 6.29 -1.04 14.35
C GLN A 52 7.35 -0.27 13.53
N ASN A 53 7.51 1.02 13.80
CA ASN A 53 8.58 1.83 13.17
C ASN A 53 9.99 1.31 13.51
N THR A 54 10.21 0.93 14.76
CA THR A 54 11.51 0.39 15.21
C THR A 54 11.80 -0.92 14.51
N PHE A 55 10.83 -1.85 14.48
CA PHE A 55 10.94 -3.13 13.77
C PHE A 55 11.37 -2.94 12.30
N LEU A 56 10.70 -2.06 11.56
CA LEU A 56 11.00 -1.81 10.15
C LEU A 56 12.42 -1.22 9.95
N LYS A 57 12.84 -0.31 10.84
CA LYS A 57 14.19 0.26 10.80
C LYS A 57 15.28 -0.77 11.12
N GLU A 58 15.04 -1.62 12.12
CA GLU A 58 15.96 -2.71 12.44
C GLU A 58 16.03 -3.77 11.33
N TYR A 59 14.93 -4.03 10.65
CA TYR A 59 14.91 -4.92 9.49
C TYR A 59 15.83 -4.38 8.37
N LEU A 60 15.77 -3.07 8.06
CA LEU A 60 16.65 -2.44 7.08
C LEU A 60 18.15 -2.59 7.42
N GLN A 61 18.50 -2.60 8.71
CA GLN A 61 19.90 -2.78 9.13
C GLN A 61 20.41 -4.22 8.97
N LYS A 62 19.50 -5.19 8.93
CA LYS A 62 19.81 -6.62 8.88
C LYS A 62 19.74 -7.22 7.47
N ILE A 63 18.99 -6.56 6.58
CA ILE A 63 18.79 -7.08 5.22
C ILE A 63 20.06 -6.93 4.36
N ASN A 64 20.37 -7.96 3.61
CA ASN A 64 21.50 -7.95 2.67
C ASN A 64 21.09 -7.32 1.31
N TYR A 65 20.84 -6.03 1.33
CA TYR A 65 20.62 -5.21 0.12
C TYR A 65 21.34 -3.88 0.27
N ASN A 66 22.26 -3.56 -0.63
CA ASN A 66 23.21 -2.46 -0.44
C ASN A 66 22.82 -1.15 -1.15
N GLU A 67 21.90 -1.20 -2.11
CA GLU A 67 21.52 -0.03 -2.91
C GLU A 67 20.27 0.64 -2.32
N MET A 68 20.39 1.18 -1.11
CA MET A 68 19.29 1.86 -0.43
C MET A 68 19.34 3.37 -0.71
N THR A 69 18.16 4.01 -0.92
CA THR A 69 18.04 5.43 -1.34
C THR A 69 17.31 6.18 -0.29
N GLY A 70 17.14 6.22 0.77
CA GLY A 70 16.40 7.04 1.74
C GLY A 70 14.89 7.05 1.57
N ASN A 71 14.20 7.56 2.58
CA ASN A 71 12.76 7.55 2.70
C ASN A 71 12.14 6.15 2.56
N HIS A 72 12.47 5.26 3.50
CA HIS A 72 12.03 3.87 3.47
C HIS A 72 10.63 3.66 4.04
N ILE A 73 10.15 4.56 4.89
CA ILE A 73 8.83 4.50 5.54
C ILE A 73 8.06 5.76 5.19
N GLU A 74 6.92 5.62 4.53
CA GLU A 74 6.02 6.70 4.16
C GLU A 74 4.68 6.49 4.86
N GLN A 75 4.36 7.34 5.84
CA GLN A 75 3.04 7.33 6.45
C GLN A 75 2.05 8.03 5.53
N ARG A 76 0.93 7.39 5.28
CA ARG A 76 -0.23 7.89 4.52
C ARG A 76 -1.46 7.88 5.41
N THR A 77 -2.57 8.39 4.90
CA THR A 77 -3.84 8.34 5.63
C THR A 77 -4.28 6.89 5.88
N GLY A 78 -4.24 6.46 7.13
CA GLY A 78 -4.65 5.13 7.58
C GLY A 78 -3.81 3.96 7.08
N THR A 79 -2.68 4.23 6.39
CA THR A 79 -1.76 3.20 5.89
C THR A 79 -0.32 3.69 5.99
N ALA A 80 0.64 2.78 5.93
CA ALA A 80 2.04 3.11 5.75
C ALA A 80 2.63 2.29 4.60
N ASN A 81 3.53 2.88 3.84
CA ASN A 81 4.27 2.18 2.80
C ASN A 81 5.73 2.00 3.25
N PHE A 82 6.25 0.80 3.13
CA PHE A 82 7.64 0.49 3.45
C PHE A 82 8.36 -0.06 2.21
N SER A 83 9.54 0.49 1.91
CA SER A 83 10.34 0.09 0.74
C SER A 83 11.79 -0.17 1.15
N ILE A 84 12.29 -1.37 0.86
CA ILE A 84 13.69 -1.74 1.14
C ILE A 84 14.66 -0.92 0.29
N VAL A 85 14.36 -0.71 -0.99
CA VAL A 85 15.19 0.15 -1.86
C VAL A 85 15.03 1.65 -1.53
N GLY A 86 13.93 2.02 -0.87
CA GLY A 86 13.57 3.41 -0.56
C GLY A 86 12.77 4.09 -1.66
N ARG A 87 12.00 5.10 -1.24
CA ARG A 87 11.08 5.86 -2.13
C ARG A 87 11.79 6.78 -3.10
N ASN A 88 13.05 7.14 -2.81
CA ASN A 88 13.86 8.03 -3.66
C ASN A 88 14.57 7.28 -4.79
N ALA A 89 14.37 5.96 -4.92
CA ALA A 89 14.97 5.14 -5.96
C ALA A 89 14.47 5.58 -7.35
N ASP A 90 15.41 5.77 -8.27
CA ASP A 90 15.13 5.96 -9.68
C ASP A 90 14.66 4.66 -10.35
N TRP A 91 14.30 4.74 -11.64
CA TRP A 91 13.76 3.57 -12.33
C TRP A 91 14.80 2.43 -12.50
N HIS A 92 16.09 2.75 -12.66
CA HIS A 92 17.15 1.74 -12.75
C HIS A 92 17.36 1.03 -11.42
N GLN A 93 17.36 1.78 -10.32
CA GLN A 93 17.46 1.24 -8.97
C GLN A 93 16.26 0.35 -8.63
N ARG A 94 15.06 0.75 -9.03
CA ARG A 94 13.84 -0.06 -8.89
C ARG A 94 13.91 -1.35 -9.69
N ALA A 95 14.38 -1.29 -10.93
CA ALA A 95 14.53 -2.47 -11.77
C ALA A 95 15.54 -3.47 -11.18
N ARG A 96 16.71 -2.99 -10.71
CA ARG A 96 17.69 -3.84 -10.02
C ARG A 96 17.16 -4.44 -8.73
N TYR A 97 16.42 -3.66 -7.96
CA TYR A 97 15.75 -4.14 -6.76
C TYR A 97 14.73 -5.23 -7.08
N ALA A 98 13.90 -5.05 -8.10
CA ALA A 98 12.91 -6.04 -8.51
C ALA A 98 13.57 -7.40 -8.84
N LEU A 99 14.66 -7.39 -9.60
CA LEU A 99 15.44 -8.60 -9.90
C LEU A 99 16.04 -9.26 -8.64
N TRP A 100 16.56 -8.45 -7.73
CA TRP A 100 17.05 -8.93 -6.44
C TRP A 100 15.91 -9.56 -5.61
N ASP A 101 14.76 -8.91 -5.57
CA ASP A 101 13.60 -9.34 -4.77
C ASP A 101 12.95 -10.61 -5.31
N GLU A 102 12.96 -10.83 -6.64
CA GLU A 102 12.51 -12.09 -7.25
C GLU A 102 13.23 -13.30 -6.66
N THR A 103 14.53 -13.18 -6.41
CA THR A 103 15.35 -14.26 -5.88
C THR A 103 15.35 -14.30 -4.35
N ASN A 104 15.45 -13.14 -3.71
CA ASN A 104 15.67 -13.04 -2.26
C ASN A 104 14.38 -12.94 -1.45
N LYS A 105 13.25 -12.67 -2.12
CA LYS A 105 11.92 -12.57 -1.46
C LYS A 105 11.90 -11.58 -0.28
N GLY A 106 12.62 -10.46 -0.43
CA GLY A 106 12.79 -9.50 0.66
C GLY A 106 11.47 -8.90 1.14
N ARG A 107 10.57 -8.51 0.21
CA ARG A 107 9.24 -7.97 0.55
C ARG A 107 8.36 -9.01 1.22
N GLU A 108 8.30 -10.22 0.67
CA GLU A 108 7.53 -11.33 1.26
C GLU A 108 8.05 -11.67 2.66
N THR A 109 9.37 -11.67 2.84
CA THR A 109 10.03 -12.00 4.12
C THR A 109 9.73 -10.94 5.20
N VAL A 110 9.86 -9.65 4.88
CA VAL A 110 9.54 -8.60 5.86
C VAL A 110 8.06 -8.59 6.20
N ALA A 111 7.16 -8.79 5.22
CA ALA A 111 5.73 -8.86 5.47
C ALA A 111 5.38 -10.05 6.37
N MET A 112 5.99 -11.21 6.13
CA MET A 112 5.82 -12.41 6.97
C MET A 112 6.25 -12.15 8.42
N TYR A 113 7.44 -11.60 8.66
CA TYR A 113 7.92 -11.33 10.01
C TYR A 113 7.10 -10.25 10.71
N TYR A 114 6.72 -9.19 9.98
CA TYR A 114 5.84 -8.15 10.50
C TYR A 114 4.49 -8.75 10.98
N ASN A 115 3.87 -9.58 10.15
CA ASN A 115 2.58 -10.23 10.47
C ASN A 115 2.68 -11.28 11.58
N GLN A 116 3.86 -11.84 11.85
CA GLN A 116 4.10 -12.69 13.00
C GLN A 116 4.15 -11.89 14.31
N GLU A 117 4.76 -10.71 14.27
CA GLU A 117 4.98 -9.86 15.44
C GLU A 117 3.73 -9.03 15.79
N PHE A 118 3.11 -8.39 14.80
CA PHE A 118 1.99 -7.47 15.00
C PHE A 118 0.67 -8.10 14.54
N LYS A 119 -0.34 -8.10 15.43
CA LYS A 119 -1.66 -8.71 15.17
C LYS A 119 -2.79 -7.69 14.95
N ASP A 120 -2.52 -6.42 15.21
CA ASP A 120 -3.44 -5.29 15.02
C ASP A 120 -3.40 -4.68 13.63
N SER A 121 -2.36 -5.01 12.87
CA SER A 121 -2.11 -4.52 11.53
C SER A 121 -1.58 -5.63 10.61
N VAL A 122 -1.65 -5.40 9.31
CA VAL A 122 -1.22 -6.35 8.27
C VAL A 122 -0.23 -5.66 7.34
N ALA A 123 0.87 -6.34 7.05
CA ALA A 123 1.81 -6.00 5.97
C ALA A 123 1.52 -6.87 4.76
N GLN A 124 1.36 -6.27 3.60
CA GLN A 124 1.08 -6.93 2.32
C GLN A 124 2.00 -6.42 1.22
N VAL A 125 2.52 -7.33 0.39
CA VAL A 125 3.32 -6.94 -0.78
C VAL A 125 2.49 -6.09 -1.72
N ALA A 126 3.00 -4.92 -2.09
CA ALA A 126 2.31 -3.94 -2.91
C ALA A 126 3.26 -3.26 -3.91
N GLY A 127 2.76 -3.05 -5.12
CA GLY A 127 3.56 -2.46 -6.20
C GLY A 127 4.83 -3.27 -6.50
N GLU A 128 5.84 -2.59 -7.08
CA GLU A 128 7.07 -3.25 -7.54
C GLU A 128 8.17 -3.33 -6.46
N THR A 129 8.18 -2.42 -5.49
CA THR A 129 9.33 -2.24 -4.59
C THR A 129 8.96 -2.09 -3.12
N SER A 130 7.70 -2.28 -2.75
CA SER A 130 7.22 -1.96 -1.39
C SER A 130 6.26 -2.98 -0.82
N ILE A 131 5.98 -2.83 0.45
CA ILE A 131 4.83 -3.39 1.14
C ILE A 131 3.93 -2.24 1.63
N ASP A 132 2.62 -2.48 1.67
CA ASP A 132 1.67 -1.61 2.34
C ASP A 132 1.29 -2.21 3.70
N ILE A 133 1.18 -1.36 4.71
CA ILE A 133 0.85 -1.74 6.10
C ILE A 133 -0.40 -0.96 6.49
N PHE A 134 -1.40 -1.64 7.03
CA PHE A 134 -2.69 -1.07 7.41
C PHE A 134 -3.33 -1.88 8.55
N PRO A 135 -4.29 -1.32 9.30
CA PRO A 135 -5.03 -2.06 10.33
C PRO A 135 -5.75 -3.28 9.75
N VAL A 136 -5.88 -4.32 10.54
CA VAL A 136 -6.64 -5.53 10.14
C VAL A 136 -8.03 -5.14 9.63
N GLY A 137 -8.40 -5.65 8.46
CA GLY A 137 -9.69 -5.38 7.81
C GLY A 137 -9.78 -4.04 7.05
N CYS A 138 -8.69 -3.26 7.02
CA CYS A 138 -8.62 -1.96 6.33
C CYS A 138 -7.93 -2.04 4.97
N ASP A 139 -8.12 -3.13 4.23
CA ASP A 139 -7.65 -3.37 2.88
C ASP A 139 -8.64 -2.88 1.80
N LYS A 140 -8.35 -3.14 0.53
CA LYS A 140 -9.20 -2.75 -0.60
C LYS A 140 -10.61 -3.36 -0.58
N SER A 141 -10.83 -4.47 0.15
CA SER A 141 -12.16 -5.08 0.30
C SER A 141 -13.17 -4.16 0.98
N GLN A 142 -12.72 -3.15 1.75
CA GLN A 142 -13.61 -2.15 2.34
C GLN A 142 -14.52 -1.49 1.29
N ALA A 143 -13.94 -1.15 0.13
CA ALA A 143 -14.68 -0.49 -0.95
C ALA A 143 -15.79 -1.39 -1.51
N ILE A 144 -15.56 -2.69 -1.58
CA ILE A 144 -16.54 -3.67 -2.10
C ILE A 144 -17.63 -3.95 -1.06
N LYS A 145 -17.26 -4.09 0.22
CA LYS A 145 -18.20 -4.31 1.32
C LYS A 145 -19.21 -3.18 1.51
N GLU A 146 -18.85 -1.96 1.08
CA GLU A 146 -19.73 -0.79 1.13
C GLU A 146 -20.71 -0.71 -0.07
N GLN A 147 -20.58 -1.59 -1.08
CA GLN A 147 -21.47 -1.58 -2.25
C GLN A 147 -22.69 -2.46 -2.03
N GLU A 148 -23.83 -1.99 -2.51
CA GLU A 148 -25.06 -2.80 -2.61
C GLU A 148 -25.16 -3.43 -4.01
N GLY A 149 -25.64 -4.67 -4.07
CA GLY A 149 -25.87 -5.39 -5.33
C GLY A 149 -24.61 -6.04 -5.91
N THR A 150 -24.64 -6.33 -7.21
CA THR A 150 -23.54 -7.01 -7.91
C THR A 150 -22.45 -6.01 -8.26
N THR A 151 -21.22 -6.28 -7.85
CA THR A 151 -20.03 -5.50 -8.18
C THR A 151 -19.12 -6.29 -9.10
N ILE A 152 -18.58 -5.64 -10.14
CA ILE A 152 -17.52 -6.18 -10.99
C ILE A 152 -16.23 -5.42 -10.64
N TYR A 153 -15.20 -6.15 -10.21
CA TYR A 153 -13.90 -5.59 -9.86
C TYR A 153 -12.87 -5.87 -10.97
N PHE A 154 -12.09 -4.86 -11.33
CA PHE A 154 -10.96 -4.97 -12.25
C PHE A 154 -9.69 -4.58 -11.49
N GLY A 155 -8.76 -5.52 -11.39
CA GLY A 155 -7.46 -5.33 -10.74
C GLY A 155 -6.39 -6.14 -11.45
N ASP A 156 -5.13 -5.76 -11.27
CA ASP A 156 -3.97 -6.43 -11.87
C ASP A 156 -3.37 -7.50 -10.94
N ASN A 157 -3.68 -7.46 -9.64
CA ASN A 157 -3.16 -8.35 -8.61
C ASN A 157 -4.28 -9.12 -7.88
N CYS A 158 -5.22 -9.72 -8.62
CA CYS A 158 -6.37 -10.45 -8.08
C CYS A 158 -6.07 -11.93 -7.73
N PHE A 159 -4.83 -12.35 -7.69
CA PHE A 159 -4.41 -13.71 -7.31
C PHE A 159 -4.06 -13.79 -5.81
N PRO A 160 -4.03 -15.00 -5.21
CA PRO A 160 -3.68 -15.16 -3.79
C PRO A 160 -2.35 -14.50 -3.43
N GLY A 161 -2.35 -13.60 -2.43
CA GLY A 161 -1.21 -12.79 -2.03
C GLY A 161 -1.11 -11.43 -2.74
N GLY A 162 -1.85 -11.20 -3.82
CA GLY A 162 -1.97 -9.88 -4.45
C GLY A 162 -2.80 -8.91 -3.62
N ASN A 163 -2.53 -7.63 -3.75
CA ASN A 163 -3.21 -6.58 -2.98
C ASN A 163 -4.65 -6.28 -3.46
N ASP A 164 -5.09 -6.88 -4.56
CA ASP A 164 -6.47 -6.81 -5.07
C ASP A 164 -7.29 -8.06 -4.73
N PHE A 165 -6.63 -9.13 -4.23
CA PHE A 165 -7.26 -10.43 -4.01
C PHE A 165 -8.47 -10.38 -3.07
N THR A 166 -8.39 -9.58 -2.00
CA THR A 166 -9.49 -9.45 -1.03
C THR A 166 -10.67 -8.63 -1.55
N ALA A 167 -10.48 -7.88 -2.63
CA ALA A 167 -11.51 -7.06 -3.28
C ALA A 167 -12.13 -7.75 -4.51
N ALA A 168 -11.47 -8.77 -5.05
CA ALA A 168 -11.93 -9.57 -6.20
C ALA A 168 -12.70 -10.80 -5.72
#